data_6742db08a4f72742772c0b7951f6fd1b
#
_entry.id   6742db08a4f72742772c0b7951f6fd1b
#
_cell.length_a   1.000
_cell.length_b   1.000
_cell.length_c   1.000
_cell.angle_alpha   90.00
_cell.angle_beta   90.00
_cell.angle_gamma   90.00
#
_symmetry.space_group_name_H-M   'P 1'
#
loop_
_entity.id
_entity.type
_entity.pdbx_description
1 polymer ?
#
loop_
_entity_poly.entity_id
_entity_poly.type
_entity_poly.pdbx_seq_one_letter_code
_entity_poly.pdbx_strand_id
1 'polypeptide(L)'
;MADTLVLRGTMRGHSDVVTAIAAPIDNSDMIVSSSRDRSVLVWHLTKDAPAASVDGAGGGSSYGVPRRRLTGHSHFVQDVVLSSDGQFALSGSWDGDLRLWDLATGLTTRRFCGHTKDVISVAFSVDNRQIVSASRDRTIKLWNTLGECKYTIQDADAHTNWVSCVRFSPNAYQPTIVSGSWDRTVKVWNLSNCKLRCTLAGHGGYVNTVAVSPDGSLCASGGKDGVTLLWDLAEGKRLYSLDAGAIIHALCFSPNRYWLCAATQESVKIWDLESKSVVQDLKPETTATKNQMLYCTSLTWSADGSTLFTGYTDGAIRVWEIRY
;
A
#
# COMPACT_ATOMS: atom_id res chain seq x y z
N MET A 1 18.91 -16.71 -17.31
CA MET A 1 19.13 -15.29 -17.00
C MET A 1 18.28 -14.95 -15.79
N ALA A 2 18.74 -14.09 -14.88
CA ALA A 2 17.93 -13.71 -13.72
C ALA A 2 16.85 -12.72 -14.15
N ASP A 3 15.64 -12.86 -13.61
CA ASP A 3 14.54 -11.93 -13.81
C ASP A 3 14.95 -10.51 -13.36
N THR A 4 14.77 -9.52 -14.21
CA THR A 4 15.06 -8.12 -13.89
C THR A 4 13.86 -7.23 -14.17
N LEU A 5 13.72 -6.17 -13.38
CA LEU A 5 12.72 -5.14 -13.59
C LEU A 5 13.30 -4.00 -14.40
N VAL A 6 12.57 -3.58 -15.42
CA VAL A 6 12.96 -2.49 -16.34
C VAL A 6 11.85 -1.45 -16.33
N LEU A 7 12.22 -0.17 -16.30
CA LEU A 7 11.26 0.94 -16.37
C LEU A 7 10.53 0.90 -17.73
N ARG A 8 9.21 0.78 -17.66
CA ARG A 8 8.34 0.65 -18.82
C ARG A 8 7.70 1.96 -19.21
N GLY A 9 7.37 2.78 -18.24
CA GLY A 9 6.74 4.07 -18.46
C GLY A 9 6.46 4.83 -17.18
N THR A 10 5.98 6.06 -17.35
CA THR A 10 5.62 6.95 -16.26
C THR A 10 4.21 7.48 -16.48
N MET A 11 3.36 7.42 -15.45
CA MET A 11 1.99 7.90 -15.48
C MET A 11 1.91 9.18 -14.65
N ARG A 12 1.43 10.26 -15.23
CA ARG A 12 1.28 11.57 -14.59
C ARG A 12 -0.18 12.00 -14.59
N GLY A 13 -0.64 12.52 -13.48
CA GLY A 13 -2.02 12.98 -13.29
C GLY A 13 -2.30 13.58 -11.93
N HIS A 14 -1.60 13.11 -10.90
CA HIS A 14 -1.64 13.72 -9.58
C HIS A 14 -0.77 14.98 -9.52
N SER A 15 -1.26 15.99 -8.80
CA SER A 15 -0.54 17.25 -8.59
C SER A 15 0.27 17.28 -7.29
N ASP A 16 0.24 16.22 -6.52
CA ASP A 16 0.95 16.07 -5.25
C ASP A 16 1.36 14.61 -5.04
N VAL A 17 1.99 14.30 -3.92
CA VAL A 17 2.51 12.99 -3.55
C VAL A 17 1.47 11.89 -3.77
N VAL A 18 1.85 10.82 -4.44
CA VAL A 18 1.07 9.58 -4.53
C VAL A 18 1.21 8.82 -3.23
N THR A 19 0.12 8.58 -2.53
CA THR A 19 0.13 7.99 -1.18
C THR A 19 -0.12 6.49 -1.17
N ALA A 20 -0.90 5.99 -2.12
CA ALA A 20 -1.19 4.56 -2.27
C ALA A 20 -1.60 4.22 -3.70
N ILE A 21 -1.41 2.97 -4.07
CA ILE A 21 -1.82 2.40 -5.36
C ILE A 21 -2.47 1.05 -5.08
N ALA A 22 -3.56 0.74 -5.79
CA ALA A 22 -4.21 -0.56 -5.74
C ALA A 22 -4.44 -1.10 -7.15
N ALA A 23 -4.15 -2.37 -7.34
CA ALA A 23 -4.35 -3.10 -8.58
C ALA A 23 -5.45 -4.16 -8.42
N PRO A 24 -6.29 -4.39 -9.44
CA PRO A 24 -7.36 -5.38 -9.37
C PRO A 24 -6.82 -6.81 -9.42
N ILE A 25 -7.50 -7.71 -8.73
CA ILE A 25 -7.09 -9.13 -8.66
C ILE A 25 -7.42 -9.91 -9.94
N ASP A 26 -8.31 -9.40 -10.79
CA ASP A 26 -8.65 -9.99 -12.09
C ASP A 26 -7.67 -9.62 -13.20
N ASN A 27 -6.62 -8.87 -12.87
CA ASN A 27 -5.61 -8.39 -13.81
C ASN A 27 -6.15 -7.53 -14.95
N SER A 28 -7.29 -6.87 -14.77
CA SER A 28 -7.86 -5.93 -15.76
C SER A 28 -6.95 -4.70 -15.94
N ASP A 29 -7.13 -4.00 -17.06
CA ASP A 29 -6.28 -2.86 -17.46
C ASP A 29 -6.67 -1.57 -16.72
N MET A 30 -6.68 -1.64 -15.40
CA MET A 30 -7.05 -0.55 -14.52
C MET A 30 -6.21 -0.58 -13.25
N ILE A 31 -5.88 0.57 -12.71
CA ILE A 31 -5.40 0.75 -11.33
C ILE A 31 -6.06 1.98 -10.73
N VAL A 32 -6.04 2.07 -9.41
CA VAL A 32 -6.43 3.28 -8.66
C VAL A 32 -5.27 3.78 -7.83
N SER A 33 -5.20 5.09 -7.64
CA SER A 33 -4.18 5.73 -6.81
C SER A 33 -4.78 6.86 -5.99
N SER A 34 -4.27 7.03 -4.79
CA SER A 34 -4.60 8.14 -3.90
C SER A 34 -3.46 9.12 -3.77
N SER A 35 -3.77 10.37 -3.42
CA SER A 35 -2.78 11.43 -3.37
C SER A 35 -3.11 12.50 -2.32
N ARG A 36 -2.06 13.23 -1.93
CA ARG A 36 -2.19 14.48 -1.15
C ARG A 36 -2.86 15.60 -1.93
N ASP A 37 -3.14 15.44 -3.23
CA ASP A 37 -3.97 16.36 -4.00
C ASP A 37 -5.48 16.25 -3.69
N ARG A 38 -5.86 15.45 -2.68
CA ARG A 38 -7.22 15.21 -2.19
C ARG A 38 -8.08 14.38 -3.14
N SER A 39 -7.48 13.67 -4.06
CA SER A 39 -8.20 12.87 -5.05
C SER A 39 -7.76 11.41 -5.06
N VAL A 40 -8.63 10.59 -5.62
CA VAL A 40 -8.33 9.24 -6.09
C VAL A 40 -8.43 9.27 -7.61
N LEU A 41 -7.42 8.78 -8.32
CA LEU A 41 -7.46 8.61 -9.76
C LEU A 41 -7.75 7.16 -10.12
N VAL A 42 -8.64 6.98 -11.09
CA VAL A 42 -8.86 5.72 -11.77
C VAL A 42 -8.15 5.80 -13.11
N TRP A 43 -7.19 4.90 -13.34
CA TRP A 43 -6.35 4.87 -14.52
C TRP A 43 -6.81 3.78 -15.46
N HIS A 44 -6.77 4.05 -16.76
CA HIS A 44 -6.83 3.03 -17.81
C HIS A 44 -5.42 2.75 -18.29
N LEU A 45 -4.99 1.48 -18.23
CA LEU A 45 -3.67 1.05 -18.67
C LEU A 45 -3.71 0.76 -20.16
N THR A 46 -3.04 1.57 -20.94
CA THR A 46 -2.94 1.42 -22.40
C THR A 46 -1.84 0.46 -22.79
N LYS A 47 -0.81 0.32 -21.96
CA LYS A 47 0.35 -0.55 -22.18
C LYS A 47 1.07 -0.28 -23.50
N ASP A 48 1.00 0.97 -23.99
CA ASP A 48 1.59 1.36 -25.26
C ASP A 48 3.11 1.12 -25.25
N ALA A 49 3.61 0.60 -26.36
CA ALA A 49 5.04 0.48 -26.53
C ALA A 49 5.70 1.85 -26.43
N PRO A 50 6.92 1.97 -25.86
CA PRO A 50 7.65 3.22 -25.92
C PRO A 50 7.76 3.62 -27.38
N ALA A 51 7.26 4.81 -27.73
CA ALA A 51 7.44 5.36 -29.05
C ALA A 51 8.95 5.34 -29.32
N ALA A 52 9.38 4.65 -30.35
CA ALA A 52 10.75 4.75 -30.80
C ALA A 52 11.04 6.23 -31.03
N SER A 53 11.96 6.76 -30.25
CA SER A 53 12.30 8.19 -30.23
C SER A 53 12.75 8.62 -31.61
N VAL A 54 11.86 9.24 -32.34
CA VAL A 54 12.21 10.13 -33.45
C VAL A 54 12.18 11.52 -32.80
N ASP A 55 13.38 12.07 -32.66
CA ASP A 55 13.67 13.44 -32.27
C ASP A 55 13.44 13.86 -30.80
N GLY A 56 14.49 13.84 -30.02
CA GLY A 56 15.08 14.91 -29.18
C GLY A 56 14.23 15.72 -28.19
N ALA A 57 12.99 15.36 -27.90
CA ALA A 57 12.19 16.01 -26.86
C ALA A 57 11.66 14.96 -25.89
N GLY A 58 12.00 15.09 -24.61
CA GLY A 58 11.73 14.14 -23.52
C GLY A 58 10.26 13.77 -23.31
N GLY A 59 9.70 13.01 -24.23
CA GLY A 59 8.38 12.40 -24.09
C GLY A 59 8.55 11.00 -23.49
N GLY A 60 8.47 10.89 -22.15
CA GLY A 60 8.34 9.60 -21.49
C GLY A 60 7.11 8.87 -22.01
N SER A 61 7.27 7.58 -22.36
CA SER A 61 6.13 6.78 -22.80
C SER A 61 5.09 6.69 -21.67
N SER A 62 3.84 7.02 -21.99
CA SER A 62 2.73 6.87 -21.05
C SER A 62 2.28 5.41 -21.05
N TYR A 63 2.29 4.77 -19.90
CA TYR A 63 1.77 3.42 -19.70
C TYR A 63 0.26 3.37 -19.50
N GLY A 64 -0.33 4.48 -19.09
CA GLY A 64 -1.75 4.62 -18.86
C GLY A 64 -2.19 6.07 -18.81
N VAL A 65 -3.49 6.28 -18.87
CA VAL A 65 -4.13 7.60 -18.83
C VAL A 65 -5.12 7.68 -17.68
N PRO A 66 -5.25 8.85 -17.02
CA PRO A 66 -6.28 9.04 -16.01
C PRO A 66 -7.65 9.05 -16.69
N ARG A 67 -8.51 8.13 -16.28
CA ARG A 67 -9.87 7.98 -16.81
C ARG A 67 -10.89 8.76 -16.00
N ARG A 68 -10.71 8.79 -14.68
CA ARG A 68 -11.65 9.42 -13.76
C ARG A 68 -10.92 9.94 -12.53
N ARG A 69 -11.34 11.12 -12.07
CA ARG A 69 -10.87 11.71 -10.81
C ARG A 69 -12.02 11.68 -9.80
N LEU A 70 -11.81 11.02 -8.68
CA LEU A 70 -12.76 10.93 -7.58
C LEU A 70 -12.44 12.00 -6.55
N THR A 71 -13.38 12.93 -6.36
CA THR A 71 -13.22 14.07 -5.46
C THR A 71 -14.32 14.08 -4.40
N GLY A 72 -14.02 14.66 -3.25
CA GLY A 72 -14.95 14.74 -2.11
C GLY A 72 -14.27 14.78 -0.75
N HIS A 73 -13.10 14.18 -0.62
CA HIS A 73 -12.29 14.34 0.58
C HIS A 73 -11.82 15.79 0.73
N SER A 74 -11.86 16.30 1.96
CA SER A 74 -11.48 17.68 2.28
C SER A 74 -10.00 17.82 2.66
N HIS A 75 -9.27 16.72 2.74
CA HIS A 75 -7.84 16.70 3.07
C HIS A 75 -7.14 15.58 2.28
N PHE A 76 -5.83 15.40 2.50
CA PHE A 76 -5.02 14.38 1.84
C PHE A 76 -5.70 13.01 1.89
N VAL A 77 -5.74 12.31 0.76
CA VAL A 77 -6.15 10.91 0.71
C VAL A 77 -4.89 10.06 0.96
N GLN A 78 -4.88 9.33 2.06
CA GLN A 78 -3.67 8.61 2.50
C GLN A 78 -3.60 7.19 2.01
N ASP A 79 -4.73 6.52 1.81
CA ASP A 79 -4.78 5.13 1.39
C ASP A 79 -5.96 4.88 0.46
N VAL A 80 -5.83 3.89 -0.41
CA VAL A 80 -6.89 3.41 -1.29
C VAL A 80 -6.72 1.92 -1.54
N VAL A 81 -7.81 1.19 -1.49
CA VAL A 81 -7.89 -0.23 -1.81
C VAL A 81 -9.06 -0.51 -2.73
N LEU A 82 -9.01 -1.64 -3.43
CA LEU A 82 -10.07 -2.11 -4.31
C LEU A 82 -10.84 -3.26 -3.68
N SER A 83 -12.14 -3.34 -3.97
CA SER A 83 -12.91 -4.55 -3.72
C SER A 83 -12.41 -5.69 -4.63
N SER A 84 -12.66 -6.94 -4.22
CA SER A 84 -12.18 -8.12 -4.98
C SER A 84 -12.78 -8.23 -6.37
N ASP A 85 -13.99 -7.69 -6.59
CA ASP A 85 -14.63 -7.63 -7.91
C ASP A 85 -14.19 -6.42 -8.77
N GLY A 86 -13.33 -5.54 -8.23
CA GLY A 86 -12.87 -4.34 -8.94
C GLY A 86 -13.92 -3.26 -9.19
N GLN A 87 -15.13 -3.37 -8.60
CA GLN A 87 -16.23 -2.43 -8.84
C GLN A 87 -16.19 -1.23 -7.91
N PHE A 88 -15.57 -1.36 -6.74
CA PHE A 88 -15.51 -0.33 -5.71
C PHE A 88 -14.08 -0.05 -5.28
N ALA A 89 -13.82 1.22 -4.98
CA ALA A 89 -12.62 1.65 -4.26
C ALA A 89 -13.02 2.18 -2.88
N LEU A 90 -12.15 1.94 -1.91
CA LEU A 90 -12.28 2.45 -0.55
C LEU A 90 -11.07 3.32 -0.26
N SER A 91 -11.30 4.56 0.15
CA SER A 91 -10.25 5.51 0.50
C SER A 91 -10.33 5.95 1.94
N GLY A 92 -9.18 6.24 2.53
CA GLY A 92 -9.05 6.85 3.85
C GLY A 92 -8.28 8.17 3.75
N SER A 93 -8.71 9.16 4.53
CA SER A 93 -8.21 10.53 4.42
C SER A 93 -7.85 11.14 5.76
N TRP A 94 -7.00 12.15 5.70
CA TRP A 94 -6.69 13.01 6.84
C TRP A 94 -7.89 13.87 7.29
N ASP A 95 -8.99 13.87 6.52
CA ASP A 95 -10.26 14.47 6.97
C ASP A 95 -10.99 13.63 8.05
N GLY A 96 -10.45 12.46 8.38
CA GLY A 96 -11.01 11.55 9.40
C GLY A 96 -12.04 10.56 8.86
N ASP A 97 -12.36 10.63 7.57
CA ASP A 97 -13.39 9.80 6.94
C ASP A 97 -12.77 8.73 6.03
N LEU A 98 -13.54 7.64 5.87
CA LEU A 98 -13.40 6.74 4.73
C LEU A 98 -14.51 7.05 3.73
N ARG A 99 -14.24 6.78 2.45
CA ARG A 99 -15.25 6.84 1.38
C ARG A 99 -15.21 5.58 0.54
N LEU A 100 -16.39 5.04 0.29
CA LEU A 100 -16.59 3.97 -0.67
C LEU A 100 -17.09 4.57 -1.98
N TRP A 101 -16.38 4.30 -3.07
CA TRP A 101 -16.64 4.87 -4.41
C TRP A 101 -17.11 3.77 -5.35
N ASP A 102 -18.21 4.04 -6.04
CA ASP A 102 -18.62 3.24 -7.20
C ASP A 102 -17.78 3.67 -8.41
N LEU A 103 -16.95 2.79 -8.94
CA LEU A 103 -16.04 3.12 -10.04
C LEU A 103 -16.75 3.28 -11.38
N ALA A 104 -17.94 2.70 -11.55
CA ALA A 104 -18.73 2.88 -12.77
C ALA A 104 -19.32 4.30 -12.87
N THR A 105 -19.78 4.85 -11.75
CA THR A 105 -20.42 6.19 -11.70
C THR A 105 -19.44 7.29 -11.26
N GLY A 106 -18.38 6.93 -10.53
CA GLY A 106 -17.46 7.89 -9.92
C GLY A 106 -18.01 8.61 -8.69
N LEU A 107 -19.10 8.11 -8.12
CA LEU A 107 -19.76 8.72 -6.97
C LEU A 107 -19.44 8.00 -5.68
N THR A 108 -19.41 8.75 -4.57
CA THR A 108 -19.37 8.19 -3.23
C THR A 108 -20.69 7.50 -2.92
N THR A 109 -20.65 6.21 -2.61
CA THR A 109 -21.83 5.43 -2.20
C THR A 109 -22.03 5.42 -0.70
N ARG A 110 -20.94 5.47 0.07
CA ARG A 110 -20.96 5.50 1.54
C ARG A 110 -19.80 6.34 2.08
N ARG A 111 -20.07 7.02 3.19
CA ARG A 111 -19.06 7.66 4.02
C ARG A 111 -19.00 6.97 5.37
N PHE A 112 -17.79 6.81 5.90
CA PHE A 112 -17.54 6.16 7.18
C PHE A 112 -16.96 7.22 8.11
N CYS A 113 -17.78 7.71 9.01
CA CYS A 113 -17.42 8.78 9.96
C CYS A 113 -17.31 8.19 11.36
N GLY A 114 -16.30 8.58 12.10
CA GLY A 114 -16.11 8.12 13.48
C GLY A 114 -14.70 8.27 14.02
N HIS A 115 -13.69 8.23 13.16
CA HIS A 115 -12.34 8.57 13.61
C HIS A 115 -12.23 10.04 13.99
N THR A 116 -11.50 10.33 15.06
CA THR A 116 -11.32 11.71 15.58
C THR A 116 -10.09 12.40 15.03
N LYS A 117 -9.24 11.67 14.29
CA LYS A 117 -8.05 12.16 13.62
C LYS A 117 -7.89 11.48 12.26
N ASP A 118 -6.80 11.79 11.58
CA ASP A 118 -6.46 11.31 10.25
C ASP A 118 -6.59 9.79 10.14
N VAL A 119 -7.27 9.32 9.09
CA VAL A 119 -7.26 7.92 8.68
C VAL A 119 -6.03 7.67 7.82
N ILE A 120 -5.19 6.72 8.21
CA ILE A 120 -3.90 6.46 7.58
C ILE A 120 -3.93 5.21 6.72
N SER A 121 -4.73 4.21 7.07
CA SER A 121 -4.77 2.94 6.35
C SER A 121 -6.17 2.35 6.36
N VAL A 122 -6.54 1.71 5.27
CA VAL A 122 -7.82 1.03 5.11
C VAL A 122 -7.59 -0.33 4.46
N ALA A 123 -8.48 -1.28 4.72
CA ALA A 123 -8.43 -2.60 4.09
C ALA A 123 -9.81 -3.22 3.99
N PHE A 124 -10.01 -4.02 2.92
CA PHE A 124 -11.15 -4.93 2.77
C PHE A 124 -10.79 -6.34 3.21
N SER A 125 -11.75 -7.05 3.81
CA SER A 125 -11.68 -8.50 3.92
C SER A 125 -11.77 -9.16 2.53
N VAL A 126 -11.31 -10.41 2.45
CA VAL A 126 -11.31 -11.18 1.19
C VAL A 126 -12.71 -11.32 0.59
N ASP A 127 -13.74 -11.43 1.44
CA ASP A 127 -15.14 -11.53 1.03
C ASP A 127 -15.83 -10.17 0.82
N ASN A 128 -15.11 -9.05 0.93
CA ASN A 128 -15.60 -7.67 0.83
C ASN A 128 -16.68 -7.28 1.85
N ARG A 129 -16.94 -8.08 2.87
CA ARG A 129 -18.00 -7.81 3.87
C ARG A 129 -17.55 -6.95 5.03
N GLN A 130 -16.25 -6.97 5.32
CA GLN A 130 -15.66 -6.25 6.42
C GLN A 130 -14.64 -5.23 5.93
N ILE A 131 -14.62 -4.11 6.61
CA ILE A 131 -13.68 -3.02 6.38
C ILE A 131 -12.99 -2.74 7.70
N VAL A 132 -11.68 -2.53 7.66
CA VAL A 132 -10.92 -2.03 8.81
C VAL A 132 -10.20 -0.74 8.43
N SER A 133 -10.07 0.13 9.41
CA SER A 133 -9.36 1.39 9.28
C SER A 133 -8.43 1.63 10.46
N ALA A 134 -7.31 2.26 10.19
CA ALA A 134 -6.31 2.64 11.17
C ALA A 134 -6.11 4.15 11.15
N SER A 135 -5.94 4.76 12.31
CA SER A 135 -5.93 6.22 12.45
C SER A 135 -4.85 6.71 13.41
N ARG A 136 -4.51 8.00 13.26
CA ARG A 136 -3.72 8.75 14.24
C ARG A 136 -4.42 8.93 15.60
N ASP A 137 -5.72 8.63 15.69
CA ASP A 137 -6.44 8.58 16.95
C ASP A 137 -6.09 7.36 17.83
N ARG A 138 -5.14 6.53 17.39
CA ARG A 138 -4.64 5.30 18.06
C ARG A 138 -5.63 4.14 18.03
N THR A 139 -6.69 4.24 17.25
CA THR A 139 -7.72 3.21 17.17
C THR A 139 -7.69 2.48 15.83
N ILE A 140 -8.19 1.26 15.86
CA ILE A 140 -8.58 0.48 14.67
C ILE A 140 -10.09 0.34 14.77
N LYS A 141 -10.79 0.65 13.66
CA LYS A 141 -12.24 0.49 13.59
C LYS A 141 -12.59 -0.61 12.58
N LEU A 142 -13.56 -1.41 12.97
CA LEU A 142 -14.20 -2.42 12.13
C LEU A 142 -15.55 -1.91 11.67
N TRP A 143 -15.78 -1.93 10.36
CA TRP A 143 -16.98 -1.41 9.72
C TRP A 143 -17.67 -2.49 8.88
N ASN A 144 -18.98 -2.39 8.74
CA ASN A 144 -19.68 -3.07 7.66
C ASN A 144 -19.71 -2.18 6.39
N THR A 145 -20.18 -2.72 5.28
CA THR A 145 -20.23 -1.99 3.99
C THR A 145 -21.32 -0.92 3.93
N LEU A 146 -22.19 -0.85 4.92
CA LEU A 146 -23.22 0.19 5.06
C LEU A 146 -22.72 1.46 5.74
N GLY A 147 -21.48 1.49 6.20
CA GLY A 147 -20.88 2.63 6.87
C GLY A 147 -21.06 2.62 8.39
N GLU A 148 -21.52 1.53 8.97
CA GLU A 148 -21.70 1.38 10.41
C GLU A 148 -20.44 0.84 11.07
N CYS A 149 -19.95 1.54 12.11
CA CYS A 149 -18.86 1.06 12.93
C CYS A 149 -19.36 -0.07 13.85
N LYS A 150 -18.81 -1.27 13.66
CA LYS A 150 -19.19 -2.44 14.45
C LYS A 150 -18.34 -2.62 15.69
N TYR A 151 -17.10 -2.20 15.67
CA TYR A 151 -16.19 -2.28 16.80
C TYR A 151 -15.08 -1.24 16.70
N THR A 152 -14.63 -0.74 17.83
CA THR A 152 -13.45 0.12 17.95
C THR A 152 -12.46 -0.52 18.91
N ILE A 153 -11.27 -0.82 18.43
CA ILE A 153 -10.16 -1.31 19.24
C ILE A 153 -9.49 -0.11 19.91
N GLN A 154 -9.76 0.08 21.21
CA GLN A 154 -9.28 1.22 21.99
C GLN A 154 -9.03 0.88 23.46
N ASP A 155 -9.02 -0.41 23.79
CA ASP A 155 -8.80 -0.91 25.16
C ASP A 155 -7.30 -0.94 25.55
N ALA A 156 -7.00 -1.62 26.66
CA ALA A 156 -5.64 -1.72 27.20
C ALA A 156 -4.66 -2.43 26.23
N ASP A 157 -5.17 -3.26 25.32
CA ASP A 157 -4.36 -3.98 24.32
C ASP A 157 -4.11 -3.16 23.05
N ALA A 158 -4.80 -2.02 22.89
CA ALA A 158 -4.68 -1.16 21.72
C ALA A 158 -3.28 -0.54 21.60
N HIS A 159 -2.96 -0.09 20.40
CA HIS A 159 -1.74 0.68 20.17
C HIS A 159 -1.72 1.98 21.00
N THR A 160 -0.54 2.36 21.48
CA THR A 160 -0.33 3.55 22.32
C THR A 160 0.06 4.79 21.53
N ASN A 161 0.19 4.67 20.22
CA ASN A 161 0.52 5.75 19.28
C ASN A 161 -0.25 5.56 17.97
N TRP A 162 -0.01 6.42 16.98
CA TRP A 162 -0.65 6.36 15.67
C TRP A 162 -0.59 4.95 15.09
N VAL A 163 -1.72 4.47 14.59
CA VAL A 163 -1.78 3.22 13.83
C VAL A 163 -1.57 3.56 12.36
N SER A 164 -0.43 3.15 11.81
CA SER A 164 0.04 3.59 10.51
C SER A 164 -0.36 2.67 9.36
N CYS A 165 -0.65 1.41 9.62
CA CYS A 165 -0.99 0.43 8.60
C CYS A 165 -1.85 -0.67 9.19
N VAL A 166 -2.82 -1.13 8.43
CA VAL A 166 -3.66 -2.28 8.75
C VAL A 166 -3.86 -3.13 7.50
N ARG A 167 -3.72 -4.45 7.62
CA ARG A 167 -3.89 -5.40 6.52
C ARG A 167 -4.65 -6.63 7.00
N PHE A 168 -5.51 -7.17 6.14
CA PHE A 168 -6.12 -8.48 6.37
C PHE A 168 -5.14 -9.60 6.04
N SER A 169 -5.18 -10.66 6.83
CA SER A 169 -4.62 -11.94 6.42
C SER A 169 -5.53 -12.57 5.36
N PRO A 170 -4.97 -13.20 4.31
CA PRO A 170 -5.77 -13.85 3.27
C PRO A 170 -6.49 -15.11 3.73
N ASN A 171 -6.32 -15.54 4.99
CA ASN A 171 -6.99 -16.71 5.54
C ASN A 171 -8.48 -16.43 5.80
N ALA A 172 -9.34 -17.08 5.00
CA ALA A 172 -10.80 -16.90 5.09
C ALA A 172 -11.43 -17.62 6.30
N TYR A 173 -10.78 -18.62 6.87
CA TYR A 173 -11.34 -19.42 7.97
C TYR A 173 -11.17 -18.77 9.35
N GLN A 174 -10.14 -17.99 9.53
CA GLN A 174 -9.89 -17.23 10.73
C GLN A 174 -9.55 -15.78 10.35
N PRO A 175 -10.56 -14.90 10.24
CA PRO A 175 -10.31 -13.52 9.87
C PRO A 175 -9.39 -12.85 10.88
N THR A 176 -8.21 -12.50 10.40
CA THR A 176 -7.12 -11.91 11.18
C THR A 176 -6.68 -10.62 10.49
N ILE A 177 -6.38 -9.60 11.26
CA ILE A 177 -5.71 -8.40 10.79
C ILE A 177 -4.37 -8.22 11.47
N VAL A 178 -3.47 -7.57 10.75
CA VAL A 178 -2.16 -7.17 11.24
C VAL A 178 -2.08 -5.66 11.20
N SER A 179 -1.68 -5.04 12.28
CA SER A 179 -1.52 -3.59 12.39
C SER A 179 -0.10 -3.20 12.79
N GLY A 180 0.41 -2.14 12.17
CA GLY A 180 1.67 -1.52 12.53
C GLY A 180 1.43 -0.13 13.13
N SER A 181 2.30 0.30 14.03
CA SER A 181 2.12 1.56 14.75
C SER A 181 3.43 2.30 15.00
N TRP A 182 3.29 3.59 15.23
CA TRP A 182 4.36 4.44 15.72
C TRP A 182 4.78 4.11 17.17
N ASP A 183 4.04 3.24 17.86
CA ASP A 183 4.48 2.68 19.15
C ASP A 183 5.60 1.63 19.01
N ARG A 184 6.12 1.42 17.78
CA ARG A 184 7.20 0.48 17.40
C ARG A 184 6.79 -0.99 17.41
N THR A 185 5.51 -1.28 17.51
CA THR A 185 5.00 -2.65 17.52
C THR A 185 4.15 -2.98 16.32
N VAL A 186 4.06 -4.27 16.04
CA VAL A 186 3.08 -4.88 15.16
C VAL A 186 2.16 -5.72 16.03
N LYS A 187 0.86 -5.65 15.80
CA LYS A 187 -0.12 -6.42 16.55
C LYS A 187 -0.96 -7.26 15.60
N VAL A 188 -1.27 -8.46 16.03
CA VAL A 188 -2.11 -9.42 15.29
C VAL A 188 -3.41 -9.61 16.07
N TRP A 189 -4.54 -9.38 15.39
CA TRP A 189 -5.86 -9.36 15.99
C TRP A 189 -6.74 -10.44 15.38
N ASN A 190 -7.46 -11.15 16.22
CA ASN A 190 -8.53 -12.04 15.80
C ASN A 190 -9.83 -11.25 15.66
N LEU A 191 -10.42 -11.21 14.46
CA LEU A 191 -11.62 -10.41 14.20
C LEU A 191 -12.92 -11.08 14.65
N SER A 192 -12.93 -12.39 14.91
CA SER A 192 -14.14 -13.04 15.43
C SER A 192 -14.56 -12.52 16.80
N ASN A 193 -13.61 -12.09 17.60
CA ASN A 193 -13.84 -11.53 18.94
C ASN A 193 -13.17 -10.16 19.14
N CYS A 194 -12.49 -9.62 18.13
CA CYS A 194 -11.72 -8.36 18.18
C CYS A 194 -10.66 -8.33 19.30
N LYS A 195 -10.07 -9.49 19.59
CA LYS A 195 -9.06 -9.60 20.64
C LYS A 195 -7.65 -9.71 20.08
N LEU A 196 -6.71 -9.16 20.84
CA LEU A 196 -5.29 -9.26 20.55
C LEU A 196 -4.85 -10.73 20.63
N ARG A 197 -4.21 -11.21 19.57
CA ARG A 197 -3.62 -12.54 19.51
C ARG A 197 -2.15 -12.52 19.95
N CYS A 198 -1.36 -11.59 19.41
CA CYS A 198 0.03 -11.39 19.83
C CYS A 198 0.53 -9.98 19.48
N THR A 199 1.56 -9.55 20.20
CA THR A 199 2.31 -8.32 19.92
C THR A 199 3.71 -8.70 19.46
N LEU A 200 4.12 -8.18 18.30
CA LEU A 200 5.43 -8.41 17.70
C LEU A 200 6.30 -7.18 17.96
N ALA A 201 7.23 -7.30 18.88
CA ALA A 201 8.14 -6.24 19.27
C ALA A 201 9.55 -6.50 18.75
N GLY A 202 10.29 -5.45 18.40
CA GLY A 202 11.67 -5.58 17.92
C GLY A 202 12.17 -4.41 17.07
N HIS A 203 11.27 -3.51 16.64
CA HIS A 203 11.68 -2.32 15.91
C HIS A 203 12.31 -1.26 16.83
N GLY A 204 13.39 -0.65 16.35
CA GLY A 204 14.08 0.47 17.02
C GLY A 204 13.46 1.84 16.75
N GLY A 205 12.46 1.92 15.89
CA GLY A 205 11.75 3.14 15.53
C GLY A 205 10.29 2.88 15.17
N TYR A 206 9.55 3.93 14.84
CA TYR A 206 8.15 3.78 14.47
C TYR A 206 7.98 2.88 13.23
N VAL A 207 6.91 2.09 13.22
CA VAL A 207 6.51 1.26 12.09
C VAL A 207 5.59 2.07 11.18
N ASN A 208 5.94 2.15 9.89
CA ASN A 208 5.12 2.82 8.88
C ASN A 208 4.22 1.86 8.11
N THR A 209 4.65 0.62 7.94
CA THR A 209 4.02 -0.30 7.01
C THR A 209 4.12 -1.73 7.50
N VAL A 210 3.10 -2.50 7.20
CA VAL A 210 3.07 -3.96 7.34
C VAL A 210 2.54 -4.56 6.04
N ALA A 211 2.99 -5.77 5.73
CA ALA A 211 2.51 -6.54 4.60
C ALA A 211 2.35 -7.99 5.02
N VAL A 212 1.35 -8.66 4.48
CA VAL A 212 1.10 -10.09 4.72
C VAL A 212 1.37 -10.83 3.42
N SER A 213 2.09 -11.96 3.50
CA SER A 213 2.39 -12.79 2.33
C SER A 213 1.12 -13.36 1.70
N PRO A 214 1.13 -13.70 0.39
CA PRO A 214 -0.04 -14.23 -0.29
C PRO A 214 -0.65 -15.49 0.34
N ASP A 215 0.18 -16.33 0.96
CA ASP A 215 -0.26 -17.54 1.66
C ASP A 215 -0.67 -17.30 3.12
N GLY A 216 -0.49 -16.08 3.64
CA GLY A 216 -0.83 -15.72 5.01
C GLY A 216 0.15 -16.21 6.08
N SER A 217 1.26 -16.82 5.71
CA SER A 217 2.24 -17.39 6.66
C SER A 217 3.19 -16.34 7.24
N LEU A 218 3.53 -15.30 6.47
CA LEU A 218 4.53 -14.30 6.81
C LEU A 218 3.91 -12.91 6.94
N CYS A 219 4.48 -12.12 7.84
CA CYS A 219 4.29 -10.68 7.89
C CYS A 219 5.66 -9.99 7.77
N ALA A 220 5.70 -8.91 7.00
CA ALA A 220 6.84 -8.01 6.95
C ALA A 220 6.45 -6.67 7.56
N SER A 221 7.35 -6.06 8.29
CA SER A 221 7.15 -4.74 8.90
C SER A 221 8.39 -3.86 8.74
N GLY A 222 8.20 -2.56 8.59
CA GLY A 222 9.30 -1.63 8.40
C GLY A 222 8.90 -0.18 8.69
N GLY A 223 9.90 0.65 8.90
CA GLY A 223 9.70 2.06 9.20
C GLY A 223 11.00 2.84 9.41
N LYS A 224 11.03 3.62 10.47
CA LYS A 224 12.08 4.61 10.76
C LYS A 224 13.46 4.01 10.94
N ASP A 225 13.57 2.82 11.52
CA ASP A 225 14.86 2.18 11.78
C ASP A 225 15.55 1.64 10.51
N GLY A 226 14.86 1.65 9.37
CA GLY A 226 15.40 1.21 8.09
C GLY A 226 15.58 -0.30 7.96
N VAL A 227 15.00 -1.07 8.85
CA VAL A 227 15.09 -2.53 8.89
C VAL A 227 13.71 -3.14 8.64
N THR A 228 13.66 -4.09 7.71
CA THR A 228 12.47 -4.94 7.54
C THR A 228 12.59 -6.16 8.42
N LEU A 229 11.59 -6.39 9.26
CA LEU A 229 11.48 -7.60 10.08
C LEU A 229 10.47 -8.55 9.46
N LEU A 230 10.87 -9.82 9.33
CA LEU A 230 10.01 -10.91 8.86
C LEU A 230 9.54 -11.72 10.06
N TRP A 231 8.23 -11.94 10.13
CA TRP A 231 7.55 -12.59 11.25
C TRP A 231 6.79 -13.81 10.77
N ASP A 232 6.84 -14.89 11.55
CA ASP A 232 5.92 -16.03 11.43
C ASP A 232 4.61 -15.67 12.11
N LEU A 233 3.52 -15.56 11.36
CA LEU A 233 2.22 -15.16 11.91
C LEU A 233 1.57 -16.26 12.74
N ALA A 234 1.81 -17.53 12.45
CA ALA A 234 1.24 -18.63 13.21
C ALA A 234 1.85 -18.71 14.62
N GLU A 235 3.16 -18.54 14.70
CA GLU A 235 3.91 -18.67 15.96
C GLU A 235 4.16 -17.34 16.68
N GLY A 236 3.97 -16.21 16.00
CA GLY A 236 4.24 -14.90 16.56
C GLY A 236 5.72 -14.64 16.82
N LYS A 237 6.60 -15.21 16.02
CA LYS A 237 8.05 -15.14 16.20
C LYS A 237 8.73 -14.41 15.05
N ARG A 238 9.78 -13.66 15.38
CA ARG A 238 10.67 -13.07 14.38
C ARG A 238 11.51 -14.17 13.73
N LEU A 239 11.53 -14.16 12.40
CA LEU A 239 12.33 -15.11 11.61
C LEU A 239 13.72 -14.56 11.31
N TYR A 240 13.78 -13.37 10.69
CA TYR A 240 15.02 -12.68 10.35
C TYR A 240 14.74 -11.22 10.01
N SER A 241 15.81 -10.46 9.78
CA SER A 241 15.75 -9.07 9.37
C SER A 241 16.47 -8.84 8.06
N LEU A 242 16.01 -7.83 7.30
CA LEU A 242 16.62 -7.34 6.07
C LEU A 242 16.92 -5.86 6.25
N ASP A 243 18.20 -5.48 6.14
CA ASP A 243 18.61 -4.08 6.27
C ASP A 243 18.37 -3.33 4.96
N ALA A 244 17.50 -2.33 4.98
CA ALA A 244 17.25 -1.44 3.85
C ALA A 244 18.17 -0.23 3.83
N GLY A 245 18.82 0.11 4.94
CA GLY A 245 19.74 1.24 5.05
C GLY A 245 19.09 2.62 5.01
N ALA A 246 17.77 2.70 4.88
CA ALA A 246 17.02 3.96 4.82
C ALA A 246 15.59 3.74 5.34
N ILE A 247 14.90 4.83 5.68
CA ILE A 247 13.51 4.79 6.15
C ILE A 247 12.64 4.04 5.13
N ILE A 248 11.84 3.09 5.62
CA ILE A 248 10.90 2.30 4.82
C ILE A 248 9.52 2.96 4.89
N HIS A 249 8.93 3.25 3.72
CA HIS A 249 7.62 3.86 3.59
C HIS A 249 6.51 2.86 3.28
N ALA A 250 6.81 1.83 2.49
CA ALA A 250 5.86 0.81 2.09
C ALA A 250 6.56 -0.53 1.84
N LEU A 251 5.83 -1.61 2.03
CA LEU A 251 6.27 -2.99 1.76
C LEU A 251 5.17 -3.72 0.99
N CYS A 252 5.55 -4.58 0.05
CA CYS A 252 4.64 -5.52 -0.56
C CYS A 252 5.35 -6.81 -0.98
N PHE A 253 4.64 -7.91 -0.86
CA PHE A 253 5.10 -9.20 -1.40
C PHE A 253 4.73 -9.32 -2.87
N SER A 254 5.60 -9.96 -3.67
CA SER A 254 5.24 -10.40 -5.01
C SER A 254 4.17 -11.50 -4.93
N PRO A 255 3.16 -11.49 -5.82
CA PRO A 255 2.12 -12.52 -5.79
C PRO A 255 2.57 -13.90 -6.29
N ASN A 256 3.64 -13.98 -7.06
CA ASN A 256 4.07 -15.22 -7.72
C ASN A 256 5.57 -15.55 -7.56
N ARG A 257 6.35 -14.67 -6.98
CA ARG A 257 7.76 -14.90 -6.65
C ARG A 257 7.99 -14.77 -5.16
N TYR A 258 9.01 -15.41 -4.66
CA TYR A 258 9.39 -15.32 -3.25
C TYR A 258 10.20 -14.03 -3.00
N TRP A 259 9.61 -12.91 -3.41
CA TRP A 259 10.20 -11.58 -3.31
C TRP A 259 9.42 -10.67 -2.38
N LEU A 260 10.15 -9.79 -1.71
CA LEU A 260 9.62 -8.68 -0.93
C LEU A 260 10.17 -7.37 -1.49
N CYS A 261 9.30 -6.41 -1.72
CA CYS A 261 9.66 -5.09 -2.20
C CYS A 261 9.46 -4.04 -1.11
N ALA A 262 10.44 -3.15 -0.96
CA ALA A 262 10.40 -2.04 -0.02
C ALA A 262 10.60 -0.69 -0.73
N ALA A 263 9.65 0.21 -0.56
CA ALA A 263 9.82 1.62 -0.91
C ALA A 263 10.58 2.31 0.21
N THR A 264 11.80 2.74 -0.08
CA THR A 264 12.64 3.43 0.90
C THR A 264 12.91 4.86 0.49
N GLN A 265 13.49 5.64 1.42
CA GLN A 265 13.90 7.03 1.18
C GLN A 265 14.91 7.16 0.02
N GLU A 266 15.64 6.09 -0.33
CA GLU A 266 16.70 6.12 -1.35
C GLU A 266 16.36 5.37 -2.62
N SER A 267 15.64 4.25 -2.53
CA SER A 267 15.34 3.38 -3.68
C SER A 267 14.17 2.46 -3.39
N VAL A 268 13.72 1.72 -4.41
CA VAL A 268 12.87 0.55 -4.24
C VAL A 268 13.76 -0.68 -4.22
N LYS A 269 13.89 -1.32 -3.06
CA LYS A 269 14.66 -2.54 -2.88
C LYS A 269 13.78 -3.76 -3.13
N ILE A 270 14.34 -4.72 -3.83
CA ILE A 270 13.70 -6.03 -4.04
C ILE A 270 14.61 -7.09 -3.45
N TRP A 271 14.09 -7.82 -2.46
CA TRP A 271 14.80 -8.94 -1.84
C TRP A 271 14.23 -10.26 -2.30
N ASP A 272 15.12 -11.21 -2.53
CA ASP A 272 14.79 -12.62 -2.57
C ASP A 272 14.76 -13.18 -1.14
N LEU A 273 13.62 -13.71 -0.74
CA LEU A 273 13.42 -14.18 0.64
C LEU A 273 14.08 -15.54 0.90
N GLU A 274 14.39 -16.31 -0.13
CA GLU A 274 15.10 -17.58 0.02
C GLU A 274 16.57 -17.34 0.30
N SER A 275 17.24 -16.55 -0.54
CA SER A 275 18.65 -16.19 -0.37
C SER A 275 18.88 -15.05 0.63
N LYS A 276 17.82 -14.32 1.01
CA LYS A 276 17.87 -13.12 1.86
C LYS A 276 18.78 -12.02 1.30
N SER A 277 18.90 -11.95 -0.01
CA SER A 277 19.76 -11.02 -0.73
C SER A 277 18.96 -10.02 -1.56
N VAL A 278 19.56 -8.87 -1.86
CA VAL A 278 19.01 -7.88 -2.75
C VAL A 278 19.09 -8.40 -4.19
N VAL A 279 17.92 -8.54 -4.85
CA VAL A 279 17.83 -8.90 -6.26
C VAL A 279 18.09 -7.67 -7.12
N GLN A 280 17.50 -6.55 -6.74
CA GLN A 280 17.59 -5.31 -7.50
C GLN A 280 17.27 -4.09 -6.64
N ASP A 281 17.92 -2.97 -6.98
CA ASP A 281 17.60 -1.63 -6.49
C ASP A 281 17.05 -0.79 -7.64
N LEU A 282 15.80 -0.36 -7.53
CA LEU A 282 15.16 0.48 -8.53
C LEU A 282 15.30 1.95 -8.12
N LYS A 283 15.98 2.73 -8.96
CA LYS A 283 16.09 4.19 -8.77
C LYS A 283 15.49 4.88 -9.97
N PRO A 284 14.61 5.90 -9.78
CA PRO A 284 14.15 6.70 -10.89
C PRO A 284 15.30 7.52 -11.46
N GLU A 285 15.27 7.75 -12.77
CA GLU A 285 16.19 8.72 -13.40
C GLU A 285 15.89 10.10 -12.81
N THR A 286 16.91 10.70 -12.20
CA THR A 286 16.76 11.98 -11.55
C THR A 286 17.00 13.10 -12.54
N THR A 287 15.93 13.80 -12.92
CA THR A 287 16.01 15.20 -13.31
C THR A 287 15.82 16.07 -12.05
N ALA A 288 16.64 15.84 -11.04
CA ALA A 288 16.49 16.53 -9.78
C ALA A 288 16.93 17.99 -9.93
N THR A 289 15.98 18.89 -9.87
CA THR A 289 16.25 20.23 -9.34
C THR A 289 16.70 20.06 -7.88
N LYS A 290 17.80 20.64 -7.53
CA LYS A 290 18.59 20.44 -6.30
C LYS A 290 17.89 20.58 -4.96
N ASN A 291 16.56 20.77 -4.88
CA ASN A 291 15.83 21.11 -3.66
C ASN A 291 14.64 20.23 -3.30
N GLN A 292 14.32 19.17 -4.04
CA GLN A 292 13.24 18.25 -3.68
C GLN A 292 13.74 16.81 -3.68
N MET A 293 13.59 16.14 -2.52
CA MET A 293 13.86 14.72 -2.40
C MET A 293 12.78 13.94 -3.16
N LEU A 294 13.19 13.18 -4.18
CA LEU A 294 12.35 12.26 -4.90
C LEU A 294 12.51 10.87 -4.31
N TYR A 295 11.42 10.31 -3.75
CA TYR A 295 11.41 8.94 -3.27
C TYR A 295 10.06 8.27 -3.46
N CYS A 296 10.07 6.94 -3.48
CA CYS A 296 8.89 6.11 -3.57
C CYS A 296 8.16 6.09 -2.23
N THR A 297 6.84 6.28 -2.29
CA THR A 297 5.96 6.31 -1.12
C THR A 297 5.00 5.14 -1.07
N SER A 298 4.76 4.50 -2.22
CA SER A 298 3.76 3.44 -2.35
C SER A 298 4.13 2.51 -3.49
N LEU A 299 3.75 1.25 -3.36
CA LEU A 299 4.01 0.25 -4.40
C LEU A 299 2.98 -0.88 -4.34
N THR A 300 2.71 -1.46 -5.51
CA THR A 300 1.87 -2.65 -5.64
C THR A 300 2.23 -3.42 -6.91
N TRP A 301 2.04 -4.73 -6.88
CA TRP A 301 2.17 -5.60 -8.04
C TRP A 301 0.84 -5.73 -8.79
N SER A 302 0.91 -5.94 -10.10
CA SER A 302 -0.21 -6.51 -10.85
C SER A 302 -0.52 -7.92 -10.35
N ALA A 303 -1.75 -8.37 -10.55
CA ALA A 303 -2.19 -9.69 -10.03
C ALA A 303 -1.37 -10.86 -10.58
N ASP A 304 -0.88 -10.76 -11.81
CA ASP A 304 -0.02 -11.77 -12.45
C ASP A 304 1.47 -11.66 -12.06
N GLY A 305 1.84 -10.64 -11.30
CA GLY A 305 3.22 -10.42 -10.86
C GLY A 305 4.20 -10.01 -11.96
N SER A 306 3.69 -9.59 -13.13
CA SER A 306 4.53 -9.14 -14.26
C SER A 306 4.96 -7.69 -14.16
N THR A 307 4.22 -6.87 -13.41
CA THR A 307 4.35 -5.41 -13.39
C THR A 307 4.31 -4.89 -11.96
N LEU A 308 5.27 -4.03 -11.62
CA LEU A 308 5.33 -3.30 -10.36
C LEU A 308 5.00 -1.82 -10.59
N PHE A 309 4.01 -1.30 -9.89
CA PHE A 309 3.64 0.10 -9.89
C PHE A 309 4.23 0.77 -8.65
N THR A 310 4.93 1.88 -8.85
CA THR A 310 5.60 2.63 -7.78
C THR A 310 5.17 4.10 -7.83
N GLY A 311 4.63 4.60 -6.73
CA GLY A 311 4.17 5.98 -6.58
C GLY A 311 5.20 6.83 -5.85
N TYR A 312 5.33 8.09 -6.27
CA TYR A 312 6.43 8.96 -5.84
C TYR A 312 5.96 10.31 -5.30
N THR A 313 6.88 10.99 -4.62
CA THR A 313 6.67 12.31 -4.05
C THR A 313 6.45 13.42 -5.09
N ASP A 314 6.82 13.18 -6.35
CA ASP A 314 6.58 14.12 -7.47
C ASP A 314 5.19 13.97 -8.13
N GLY A 315 4.32 13.11 -7.57
CA GLY A 315 2.99 12.84 -8.12
C GLY A 315 2.96 11.84 -9.27
N ALA A 316 4.10 11.29 -9.67
CA ALA A 316 4.19 10.32 -10.75
C ALA A 316 4.08 8.88 -10.23
N ILE A 317 3.52 8.02 -11.07
CA ILE A 317 3.56 6.57 -10.91
C ILE A 317 4.51 6.02 -11.97
N ARG A 318 5.57 5.33 -11.54
CA ARG A 318 6.51 4.66 -12.44
C ARG A 318 6.20 3.19 -12.52
N VAL A 319 6.25 2.65 -13.72
CA VAL A 319 5.82 1.28 -14.03
C VAL A 319 7.02 0.47 -14.48
N TRP A 320 7.22 -0.66 -13.81
CA TRP A 320 8.35 -1.56 -14.04
C TRP A 320 7.85 -2.92 -14.48
N GLU A 321 8.40 -3.45 -15.55
CA GLU A 321 8.07 -4.79 -16.05
C GLU A 321 9.23 -5.75 -15.89
N ILE A 322 8.90 -7.02 -15.62
CA ILE A 322 9.89 -8.09 -15.56
C ILE A 322 10.29 -8.47 -16.99
N ARG A 323 11.61 -8.50 -17.22
CA ARG A 323 12.21 -9.08 -18.42
C ARG A 323 13.03 -10.31 -18.03
N TYR A 324 12.87 -11.34 -18.86
CA TYR A 324 13.54 -12.64 -18.72
C TYR A 324 14.88 -12.65 -19.45
#